data_4652684ed58782bcc61c02dcc4f1a513
#
_entry.id   4652684ed58782bcc61c02dcc4f1a513
#
_cell.length_a   1.000
_cell.length_b   1.000
_cell.length_c   1.000
_cell.angle_alpha   90.00
_cell.angle_beta   90.00
_cell.angle_gamma   90.00
#
_symmetry.space_group_name_H-M   'P 1'
#
loop_
_entity.id
_entity.type
_entity.pdbx_description
1 polymer ?
#
loop_
_entity_poly.entity_id
_entity_poly.type
_entity_poly.pdbx_seq_one_letter_code
_entity_poly.pdbx_strand_id
1 'polypeptide(L)'
;MLRFIQLLPQVSPKGDFILKDLPGSGKRIDILCRDLAACFSWGPITWLKASLELIAIIADTTILTFRHPGDEIPQNEVGWALVIRNSLREQPPEWVSVSNGSVEEIIKMYSNPPESTLWVLDEKGSHVSEIETKLHITQNSFMLGNHKGFNSQTEELIAKYKLPRVSLGKKSYLSSHCVASIISEFERSENVE
;
A
#
# COMPACT_ATOMS: atom_id res chain seq x y z
N MET A 1 9.90 8.68 5.23
CA MET A 1 9.08 7.44 5.24
C MET A 1 8.14 7.46 4.06
N LEU A 2 8.21 6.48 3.20
CA LEU A 2 7.29 6.25 2.08
C LEU A 2 6.38 5.07 2.41
N ARG A 3 5.07 5.31 2.36
CA ARG A 3 4.05 4.35 2.80
C ARG A 3 3.03 4.10 1.71
N PHE A 4 2.67 2.85 1.52
CA PHE A 4 1.57 2.44 0.65
C PHE A 4 0.43 1.86 1.48
N ILE A 5 -0.81 2.23 1.15
CA ILE A 5 -2.00 1.78 1.87
C ILE A 5 -2.93 1.11 0.86
N GLN A 6 -2.99 -0.22 0.91
CA GLN A 6 -3.82 -1.04 0.02
C GLN A 6 -5.14 -1.39 0.67
N LEU A 7 -6.26 -1.06 0.01
CA LEU A 7 -7.59 -1.39 0.50
C LEU A 7 -8.08 -2.71 -0.08
N LEU A 8 -8.49 -3.62 0.79
CA LEU A 8 -8.96 -4.97 0.47
C LEU A 8 -10.30 -5.28 1.16
N PRO A 9 -11.39 -4.57 0.82
CA PRO A 9 -12.66 -4.65 1.56
C PRO A 9 -13.36 -6.00 1.43
N GLN A 10 -13.00 -6.83 0.45
CA GLN A 10 -13.64 -8.13 0.20
C GLN A 10 -12.84 -9.32 0.73
N VAL A 11 -11.60 -9.10 1.15
CA VAL A 11 -10.73 -10.17 1.69
C VAL A 11 -11.17 -10.51 3.10
N SER A 12 -11.27 -11.81 3.40
CA SER A 12 -11.60 -12.29 4.74
C SER A 12 -10.44 -12.04 5.73
N PRO A 13 -10.72 -11.49 6.92
CA PRO A 13 -9.71 -11.29 7.95
C PRO A 13 -9.28 -12.61 8.64
N LYS A 14 -9.89 -13.74 8.30
CA LYS A 14 -9.61 -15.05 8.91
C LYS A 14 -8.42 -15.79 8.30
N GLY A 15 -7.87 -15.30 7.19
CA GLY A 15 -6.80 -16.01 6.47
C GLY A 15 -7.24 -17.40 5.95
N ASP A 16 -8.49 -17.54 5.54
CA ASP A 16 -9.12 -18.80 5.12
C ASP A 16 -9.07 -19.05 3.60
N PHE A 17 -8.25 -18.30 2.88
CA PHE A 17 -8.04 -18.47 1.45
C PHE A 17 -7.09 -19.63 1.10
N ILE A 18 -7.23 -20.16 -0.09
CA ILE A 18 -6.46 -21.28 -0.65
C ILE A 18 -5.25 -20.73 -1.42
N LEU A 19 -4.04 -21.17 -1.08
CA LEU A 19 -2.80 -20.68 -1.71
C LEU A 19 -2.72 -20.94 -3.23
N LYS A 20 -3.42 -21.98 -3.73
CA LYS A 20 -3.46 -22.29 -5.16
C LYS A 20 -4.51 -21.48 -5.93
N ASP A 21 -5.35 -20.70 -5.23
CA ASP A 21 -6.42 -19.91 -5.83
C ASP A 21 -6.56 -18.56 -5.08
N LEU A 22 -5.52 -17.73 -5.14
CA LEU A 22 -5.49 -16.42 -4.48
C LEU A 22 -6.52 -15.44 -5.05
N PRO A 23 -6.71 -15.36 -6.38
CA PRO A 23 -7.71 -14.44 -6.94
C PRO A 23 -9.15 -14.82 -6.60
N GLY A 24 -9.50 -16.11 -6.61
CA GLY A 24 -10.84 -16.61 -6.37
C GLY A 24 -11.16 -16.74 -4.89
N SER A 25 -10.58 -17.72 -4.21
CA SER A 25 -10.83 -17.99 -2.78
C SER A 25 -10.36 -16.83 -1.88
N GLY A 26 -9.28 -16.16 -2.25
CA GLY A 26 -8.72 -15.01 -1.52
C GLY A 26 -9.36 -13.67 -1.87
N LYS A 27 -10.38 -13.63 -2.74
CA LYS A 27 -11.03 -12.37 -3.15
C LYS A 27 -10.03 -11.30 -3.58
N ARG A 28 -9.09 -11.69 -4.42
CA ARG A 28 -8.02 -10.86 -4.96
C ARG A 28 -6.91 -10.51 -3.95
N ILE A 29 -6.61 -11.40 -3.00
CA ILE A 29 -5.43 -11.25 -2.12
C ILE A 29 -4.11 -11.26 -2.91
N ASP A 30 -4.10 -11.79 -4.14
CA ASP A 30 -3.01 -11.71 -5.11
C ASP A 30 -2.53 -10.28 -5.38
N ILE A 31 -3.42 -9.29 -5.27
CA ILE A 31 -3.08 -7.87 -5.40
C ILE A 31 -2.08 -7.49 -4.31
N LEU A 32 -2.39 -7.78 -3.04
CA LEU A 32 -1.50 -7.49 -1.92
C LEU A 32 -0.15 -8.20 -2.06
N CYS A 33 -0.14 -9.46 -2.50
CA CYS A 33 1.11 -10.20 -2.71
C CYS A 33 2.03 -9.49 -3.72
N ARG A 34 1.47 -8.99 -4.82
CA ARG A 34 2.22 -8.25 -5.85
C ARG A 34 2.65 -6.87 -5.39
N ASP A 35 1.82 -6.19 -4.60
CA ASP A 35 2.17 -4.89 -4.02
C ASP A 35 3.33 -5.02 -3.03
N LEU A 36 3.34 -6.07 -2.19
CA LEU A 36 4.44 -6.39 -1.29
C LEU A 36 5.73 -6.72 -2.06
N ALA A 37 5.63 -7.50 -3.13
CA ALA A 37 6.77 -7.78 -3.99
C ALA A 37 7.30 -6.50 -4.66
N ALA A 38 6.43 -5.63 -5.16
CA ALA A 38 6.82 -4.34 -5.73
C ALA A 38 7.48 -3.43 -4.70
N CYS A 39 6.95 -3.41 -3.47
CA CYS A 39 7.45 -2.57 -2.39
C CYS A 39 8.82 -3.04 -1.89
N PHE A 40 9.01 -4.35 -1.69
CA PHE A 40 10.18 -4.85 -0.96
C PHE A 40 11.16 -5.68 -1.80
N SER A 41 10.72 -6.32 -2.90
CA SER A 41 11.58 -7.20 -3.69
C SER A 41 12.16 -6.51 -4.93
N TRP A 42 11.46 -5.52 -5.52
CA TRP A 42 11.81 -4.93 -6.81
C TRP A 42 12.51 -3.58 -6.71
N GLY A 43 12.60 -3.02 -5.51
CA GLY A 43 13.27 -1.74 -5.30
C GLY A 43 14.79 -1.83 -5.49
N PRO A 44 15.46 -0.70 -5.73
CA PRO A 44 16.92 -0.64 -5.82
C PRO A 44 17.58 -1.19 -4.55
N ILE A 45 18.68 -1.93 -4.73
CA ILE A 45 19.41 -2.57 -3.61
C ILE A 45 19.97 -1.52 -2.64
N THR A 46 20.32 -0.34 -3.15
CA THR A 46 20.96 0.74 -2.40
C THR A 46 19.99 1.65 -1.67
N TRP A 47 18.69 1.55 -1.95
CA TRP A 47 17.71 2.45 -1.35
C TRP A 47 17.41 2.09 0.11
N LEU A 48 17.07 3.12 0.91
CA LEU A 48 16.80 2.97 2.36
C LEU A 48 15.52 2.14 2.58
N LYS A 49 15.65 0.82 2.50
CA LYS A 49 14.56 -0.13 2.68
C LYS A 49 13.81 0.03 3.99
N ALA A 50 14.52 0.50 5.05
CA ALA A 50 13.92 0.84 6.34
C ALA A 50 12.92 2.02 6.27
N SER A 51 12.91 2.77 5.18
CA SER A 51 11.98 3.88 4.95
C SER A 51 10.71 3.49 4.19
N LEU A 52 10.55 2.19 3.85
CA LEU A 52 9.39 1.66 3.17
C LEU A 52 8.44 0.95 4.13
N GLU A 53 7.14 1.21 4.00
CA GLU A 53 6.08 0.54 4.74
C GLU A 53 4.89 0.28 3.82
N LEU A 54 4.28 -0.90 3.91
CA LEU A 54 3.01 -1.19 3.26
C LEU A 54 1.97 -1.58 4.30
N ILE A 55 0.83 -0.91 4.26
CA ILE A 55 -0.33 -1.16 5.12
C ILE A 55 -1.44 -1.77 4.27
N ALA A 56 -1.97 -2.90 4.68
CA ALA A 56 -3.15 -3.50 4.08
C ALA A 56 -4.33 -3.37 5.03
N ILE A 57 -5.45 -2.82 4.55
CA ILE A 57 -6.70 -2.73 5.31
C ILE A 57 -7.66 -3.79 4.78
N ILE A 58 -7.91 -4.81 5.59
CA ILE A 58 -8.70 -5.99 5.24
C ILE A 58 -10.09 -5.88 5.87
N ALA A 59 -11.13 -5.99 5.05
CA ALA A 59 -12.54 -5.93 5.46
C ALA A 59 -12.91 -4.69 6.31
N ASP A 60 -12.12 -3.60 6.23
CA ASP A 60 -12.26 -2.39 7.05
C ASP A 60 -12.28 -2.66 8.58
N THR A 61 -11.61 -3.72 9.00
CA THR A 61 -11.56 -4.15 10.41
C THR A 61 -10.18 -4.56 10.87
N THR A 62 -9.33 -5.03 9.95
CA THR A 62 -8.01 -5.59 10.28
C THR A 62 -6.93 -4.89 9.47
N ILE A 63 -5.92 -4.40 10.15
CA ILE A 63 -4.77 -3.71 9.57
C ILE A 63 -3.56 -4.62 9.70
N LEU A 64 -2.92 -4.90 8.57
CA LEU A 64 -1.61 -5.51 8.50
C LEU A 64 -0.59 -4.44 8.09
N THR A 65 0.42 -4.21 8.91
CA THR A 65 1.52 -3.30 8.58
C THR A 65 2.79 -4.09 8.33
N PHE A 66 3.31 -4.00 7.13
CA PHE A 66 4.52 -4.68 6.67
C PHE A 66 5.69 -3.70 6.62
N ARG A 67 6.81 -4.09 7.21
CA ARG A 67 8.12 -3.45 7.09
C ARG A 67 9.04 -4.32 6.26
N HIS A 68 10.21 -3.81 5.91
CA HIS A 68 11.16 -4.58 5.10
C HIS A 68 11.60 -5.86 5.84
N PRO A 69 11.42 -7.04 5.23
CA PRO A 69 11.69 -8.33 5.88
C PRO A 69 13.18 -8.70 6.01
N GLY A 70 14.10 -7.83 5.60
CA GLY A 70 15.53 -8.14 5.62
C GLY A 70 15.84 -9.35 4.70
N ASP A 71 16.52 -10.35 5.25
CA ASP A 71 16.90 -11.57 4.53
C ASP A 71 15.74 -12.57 4.40
N GLU A 72 14.62 -12.34 5.11
CA GLU A 72 13.43 -13.21 5.09
C GLU A 72 12.46 -12.89 3.93
N ILE A 73 12.91 -12.13 2.93
CA ILE A 73 12.05 -11.68 1.84
C ILE A 73 11.47 -12.87 1.04
N PRO A 74 10.12 -12.98 0.94
CA PRO A 74 9.50 -14.06 0.18
C PRO A 74 9.86 -13.99 -1.31
N GLN A 75 10.23 -15.12 -1.90
CA GLN A 75 10.75 -15.19 -3.27
C GLN A 75 9.68 -15.20 -4.36
N ASN A 76 8.41 -15.39 -4.01
CA ASN A 76 7.30 -15.47 -4.96
C ASN A 76 5.96 -15.12 -4.32
N GLU A 77 4.92 -15.04 -5.15
CA GLU A 77 3.56 -14.67 -4.74
C GLU A 77 2.98 -15.62 -3.67
N VAL A 78 3.25 -16.91 -3.77
CA VAL A 78 2.79 -17.90 -2.77
C VAL A 78 3.47 -17.69 -1.42
N GLY A 79 4.75 -17.35 -1.41
CA GLY A 79 5.48 -16.99 -0.19
C GLY A 79 4.88 -15.78 0.51
N TRP A 80 4.57 -14.71 -0.23
CA TRP A 80 3.86 -13.55 0.31
C TRP A 80 2.46 -13.90 0.82
N ALA A 81 1.72 -14.72 0.07
CA ALA A 81 0.40 -15.18 0.50
C ALA A 81 0.45 -16.00 1.79
N LEU A 82 1.50 -16.80 1.98
CA LEU A 82 1.71 -17.57 3.20
C LEU A 82 1.95 -16.64 4.41
N VAL A 83 2.79 -15.62 4.24
CA VAL A 83 3.01 -14.60 5.28
C VAL A 83 1.71 -13.92 5.66
N ILE A 84 0.93 -13.43 4.68
CA ILE A 84 -0.36 -12.78 4.92
C ILE A 84 -1.31 -13.72 5.68
N ARG A 85 -1.43 -14.97 5.22
CA ARG A 85 -2.30 -15.97 5.85
C ARG A 85 -1.92 -16.26 7.29
N ASN A 86 -0.63 -16.43 7.56
CA ASN A 86 -0.13 -16.70 8.90
C ASN A 86 -0.36 -15.49 9.82
N SER A 87 -0.11 -14.28 9.33
CA SER A 87 -0.38 -13.04 10.08
C SER A 87 -1.85 -12.90 10.47
N LEU A 88 -2.78 -13.20 9.54
CA LEU A 88 -4.22 -13.20 9.82
C LEU A 88 -4.65 -14.32 10.79
N ARG A 89 -3.81 -15.33 10.98
CA ARG A 89 -4.01 -16.44 11.94
C ARG A 89 -3.18 -16.29 13.21
N GLU A 90 -2.87 -15.03 13.57
CA GLU A 90 -2.14 -14.69 14.80
C GLU A 90 -0.70 -15.24 14.87
N GLN A 91 -0.07 -15.46 13.73
CA GLN A 91 1.33 -15.91 13.61
C GLN A 91 2.13 -14.99 12.66
N PRO A 92 2.17 -13.66 12.93
CA PRO A 92 2.95 -12.75 12.12
C PRO A 92 4.46 -12.93 12.39
N PRO A 93 5.33 -12.77 11.37
CA PRO A 93 6.75 -12.60 11.61
C PRO A 93 7.02 -11.22 12.23
N GLU A 94 8.23 -11.00 12.79
CA GLU A 94 8.59 -9.77 13.52
C GLU A 94 8.41 -8.47 12.71
N TRP A 95 8.55 -8.55 11.40
CA TRP A 95 8.41 -7.42 10.48
C TRP A 95 6.95 -7.17 10.02
N VAL A 96 5.99 -7.90 10.55
CA VAL A 96 4.55 -7.69 10.32
C VAL A 96 3.84 -7.44 11.64
N SER A 97 3.11 -6.34 11.73
CA SER A 97 2.20 -6.11 12.84
C SER A 97 0.74 -6.24 12.41
N VAL A 98 -0.07 -6.76 13.31
CA VAL A 98 -1.52 -6.94 13.11
C VAL A 98 -2.26 -6.15 14.17
N SER A 99 -3.24 -5.36 13.74
CA SER A 99 -4.11 -4.60 14.65
C SER A 99 -5.53 -4.51 14.11
N ASN A 100 -6.48 -4.17 14.97
CA ASN A 100 -7.82 -3.79 14.55
C ASN A 100 -7.83 -2.32 14.16
N GLY A 101 -8.61 -1.98 13.13
CA GLY A 101 -8.78 -0.59 12.71
C GLY A 101 -9.50 -0.46 11.38
N SER A 102 -9.82 0.76 11.01
CA SER A 102 -10.61 1.14 9.84
C SER A 102 -9.84 2.03 8.88
N VAL A 103 -10.38 2.21 7.67
CA VAL A 103 -9.87 3.18 6.69
C VAL A 103 -9.88 4.59 7.28
N GLU A 104 -10.93 4.96 8.02
CA GLU A 104 -11.02 6.31 8.60
C GLU A 104 -9.94 6.59 9.63
N GLU A 105 -9.57 5.60 10.46
CA GLU A 105 -8.47 5.74 11.43
C GLU A 105 -7.12 5.90 10.76
N ILE A 106 -6.87 5.16 9.70
CA ILE A 106 -5.64 5.30 8.88
C ILE A 106 -5.59 6.66 8.19
N ILE A 107 -6.72 7.17 7.67
CA ILE A 107 -6.79 8.53 7.11
C ILE A 107 -6.42 9.55 8.18
N LYS A 108 -7.04 9.49 9.37
CA LYS A 108 -6.73 10.43 10.46
C LYS A 108 -5.27 10.38 10.90
N MET A 109 -4.68 9.21 10.88
CA MET A 109 -3.28 9.00 11.31
C MET A 109 -2.28 9.62 10.32
N TYR A 110 -2.55 9.53 9.01
CA TYR A 110 -1.57 9.89 7.98
C TYR A 110 -1.93 11.13 7.15
N SER A 111 -3.08 11.76 7.38
CA SER A 111 -3.46 13.01 6.71
C SER A 111 -3.32 14.21 7.65
N ASN A 112 -2.10 14.50 8.12
CA ASN A 112 -1.82 15.62 9.01
C ASN A 112 -0.70 16.52 8.45
N PRO A 113 -0.99 17.36 7.41
CA PRO A 113 0.01 18.27 6.86
C PRO A 113 0.46 19.31 7.89
N PRO A 114 1.75 19.76 7.87
CA PRO A 114 2.76 19.42 6.87
C PRO A 114 3.56 18.13 7.16
N GLU A 115 3.42 17.51 8.33
CA GLU A 115 4.28 16.40 8.76
C GLU A 115 3.99 15.10 7.99
N SER A 116 2.74 14.90 7.58
CA SER A 116 2.31 13.71 6.83
C SER A 116 1.27 14.09 5.77
N THR A 117 1.49 13.64 4.54
CA THR A 117 0.54 13.81 3.45
C THR A 117 0.04 12.44 2.96
N LEU A 118 -1.28 12.29 2.93
CA LEU A 118 -1.93 11.12 2.36
C LEU A 118 -2.49 11.45 0.98
N TRP A 119 -1.88 10.86 -0.04
CA TRP A 119 -2.27 10.98 -1.44
C TRP A 119 -3.21 9.84 -1.84
N VAL A 120 -4.25 10.14 -2.59
CA VAL A 120 -5.13 9.15 -3.19
C VAL A 120 -4.71 8.93 -4.63
N LEU A 121 -4.33 7.69 -4.99
CA LEU A 121 -4.00 7.36 -6.37
C LEU A 121 -5.27 7.24 -7.21
N ASP A 122 -5.39 8.12 -8.20
CA ASP A 122 -6.55 8.22 -9.09
C ASP A 122 -6.10 8.80 -10.43
N GLU A 123 -6.47 8.21 -11.55
CA GLU A 123 -6.13 8.69 -12.89
C GLU A 123 -6.65 10.10 -13.21
N LYS A 124 -7.60 10.62 -12.43
CA LYS A 124 -8.15 11.97 -12.55
C LYS A 124 -7.43 13.00 -11.66
N GLY A 125 -6.45 12.57 -10.86
CA GLY A 125 -5.66 13.45 -10.01
C GLY A 125 -4.68 14.32 -10.80
N SER A 126 -4.00 15.25 -10.11
CA SER A 126 -2.86 16.00 -10.66
C SER A 126 -1.72 15.02 -10.97
N HIS A 127 -0.98 15.26 -12.05
CA HIS A 127 0.14 14.38 -12.40
C HIS A 127 1.23 14.44 -11.31
N VAL A 128 1.86 13.31 -11.02
CA VAL A 128 2.88 13.19 -9.96
C VAL A 128 4.00 14.22 -10.12
N SER A 129 4.41 14.56 -11.34
CA SER A 129 5.41 15.59 -11.62
C SER A 129 4.99 17.02 -11.21
N GLU A 130 3.70 17.29 -11.11
CA GLU A 130 3.19 18.60 -10.68
C GLU A 130 3.26 18.79 -9.16
N ILE A 131 3.41 17.69 -8.43
CA ILE A 131 3.47 17.67 -6.96
C ILE A 131 4.86 17.33 -6.44
N GLU A 132 5.85 17.22 -7.31
CA GLU A 132 7.21 16.76 -7.01
C GLU A 132 7.83 17.48 -5.81
N THR A 133 7.66 18.82 -5.72
CA THR A 133 8.14 19.60 -4.56
C THR A 133 7.49 19.22 -3.24
N LYS A 134 6.29 18.60 -3.26
CA LYS A 134 5.58 18.15 -2.06
C LYS A 134 5.96 16.72 -1.67
N LEU A 135 6.53 15.94 -2.58
CA LEU A 135 6.99 14.59 -2.32
C LEU A 135 8.21 14.54 -1.38
N HIS A 136 8.97 15.63 -1.30
CA HIS A 136 10.13 15.75 -0.40
C HIS A 136 9.78 15.99 1.09
N ILE A 137 8.47 16.04 1.44
CA ILE A 137 8.03 16.14 2.83
C ILE A 137 8.29 14.81 3.56
N THR A 138 8.66 14.88 4.82
CA THR A 138 9.20 13.81 5.66
C THR A 138 8.39 12.50 5.68
N GLN A 139 7.07 12.56 5.45
CA GLN A 139 6.21 11.38 5.41
C GLN A 139 5.21 11.48 4.26
N ASN A 140 5.31 10.56 3.31
CA ASN A 140 4.36 10.43 2.20
C ASN A 140 3.66 9.09 2.23
N SER A 141 2.34 9.11 2.16
CA SER A 141 1.48 7.93 2.14
C SER A 141 0.63 7.94 0.87
N PHE A 142 0.50 6.80 0.20
CA PHE A 142 -0.27 6.65 -1.03
C PHE A 142 -1.35 5.60 -0.85
N MET A 143 -2.61 5.99 -0.97
CA MET A 143 -3.76 5.09 -0.87
C MET A 143 -4.09 4.51 -2.24
N LEU A 144 -4.16 3.19 -2.28
CA LEU A 144 -4.43 2.37 -3.45
C LEU A 144 -5.82 1.73 -3.33
N GLY A 145 -6.65 1.92 -4.34
CA GLY A 145 -7.91 1.20 -4.48
C GLY A 145 -7.68 -0.28 -4.84
N ASN A 146 -8.75 -1.06 -4.75
CA ASN A 146 -8.73 -2.42 -5.28
C ASN A 146 -8.90 -2.39 -6.83
N HIS A 147 -9.02 -3.56 -7.47
CA HIS A 147 -9.21 -3.69 -8.92
C HIS A 147 -10.48 -3.01 -9.49
N LYS A 148 -11.37 -2.48 -8.64
CA LYS A 148 -12.56 -1.69 -9.00
C LYS A 148 -12.46 -0.22 -8.55
N GLY A 149 -11.29 0.19 -8.05
CA GLY A 149 -11.10 1.50 -7.43
C GLY A 149 -11.56 1.54 -5.97
N PHE A 150 -12.04 2.70 -5.52
CA PHE A 150 -12.58 2.90 -4.19
C PHE A 150 -14.10 2.65 -4.17
N ASN A 151 -14.61 2.11 -3.06
CA ASN A 151 -16.06 1.99 -2.86
C ASN A 151 -16.66 3.33 -2.41
N SER A 152 -17.99 3.45 -2.43
CA SER A 152 -18.70 4.69 -2.07
C SER A 152 -18.36 5.20 -0.68
N GLN A 153 -18.25 4.32 0.31
CA GLN A 153 -17.87 4.68 1.69
C GLN A 153 -16.47 5.28 1.75
N THR A 154 -15.51 4.68 1.06
CA THR A 154 -14.15 5.24 0.98
C THR A 154 -14.13 6.57 0.23
N GLU A 155 -14.90 6.73 -0.85
CA GLU A 155 -15.02 8.00 -1.58
C GLU A 155 -15.62 9.12 -0.71
N GLU A 156 -16.58 8.80 0.14
CA GLU A 156 -17.13 9.74 1.13
C GLU A 156 -16.07 10.19 2.14
N LEU A 157 -15.22 9.26 2.61
CA LEU A 157 -14.11 9.60 3.51
C LEU A 157 -13.05 10.46 2.80
N ILE A 158 -12.68 10.12 1.56
CA ILE A 158 -11.75 10.92 0.74
C ILE A 158 -12.28 12.36 0.60
N ALA A 159 -13.56 12.54 0.30
CA ALA A 159 -14.19 13.85 0.19
C ALA A 159 -14.28 14.58 1.55
N LYS A 160 -14.68 13.88 2.62
CA LYS A 160 -14.78 14.40 3.98
C LYS A 160 -13.44 14.97 4.48
N TYR A 161 -12.36 14.26 4.25
CA TYR A 161 -11.02 14.66 4.67
C TYR A 161 -10.26 15.47 3.62
N LYS A 162 -10.89 15.76 2.47
CA LYS A 162 -10.32 16.56 1.37
C LYS A 162 -8.95 16.04 0.93
N LEU A 163 -8.82 14.71 0.83
CA LEU A 163 -7.55 14.10 0.48
C LEU A 163 -7.14 14.47 -0.96
N PRO A 164 -5.89 14.87 -1.19
CA PRO A 164 -5.41 15.21 -2.52
C PRO A 164 -5.31 13.95 -3.39
N ARG A 165 -5.71 14.08 -4.66
CA ARG A 165 -5.60 13.00 -5.65
C ARG A 165 -4.38 13.23 -6.53
N VAL A 166 -3.66 12.14 -6.80
CA VAL A 166 -2.47 12.14 -7.65
C VAL A 166 -2.56 11.05 -8.70
N SER A 167 -2.13 11.38 -9.91
CA SER A 167 -2.11 10.49 -11.07
C SER A 167 -0.69 10.17 -11.50
N LEU A 168 -0.44 8.92 -11.89
CA LEU A 168 0.78 8.48 -12.56
C LEU A 168 0.65 8.51 -14.10
N GLY A 169 -0.53 8.88 -14.60
CA GLY A 169 -0.83 8.93 -16.02
C GLY A 169 -2.32 8.83 -16.30
N LYS A 170 -2.69 8.95 -17.59
CA LYS A 170 -4.10 9.00 -18.04
C LYS A 170 -4.83 7.65 -18.02
N LYS A 171 -4.16 6.57 -17.65
CA LYS A 171 -4.73 5.22 -17.64
C LYS A 171 -4.57 4.60 -16.26
N SER A 172 -5.50 3.74 -15.88
CA SER A 172 -5.38 2.93 -14.67
C SER A 172 -4.21 1.94 -14.80
N TYR A 173 -3.39 1.89 -13.77
CA TYR A 173 -2.31 0.91 -13.62
C TYR A 173 -2.69 -0.14 -12.59
N LEU A 174 -2.03 -1.29 -12.64
CA LEU A 174 -2.09 -2.24 -11.53
C LEU A 174 -1.47 -1.60 -10.29
N SER A 175 -1.99 -1.89 -9.10
CA SER A 175 -1.49 -1.30 -7.84
C SER A 175 0.02 -1.54 -7.65
N SER A 176 0.51 -2.73 -7.97
CA SER A 176 1.95 -3.03 -7.91
C SER A 176 2.80 -2.17 -8.87
N HIS A 177 2.27 -1.80 -10.03
CA HIS A 177 2.94 -0.85 -10.93
C HIS A 177 2.93 0.56 -10.34
N CYS A 178 1.84 0.95 -9.66
CA CYS A 178 1.79 2.23 -8.95
C CYS A 178 2.86 2.28 -7.85
N VAL A 179 2.97 1.23 -7.04
CA VAL A 179 3.99 1.11 -5.99
C VAL A 179 5.39 1.27 -6.59
N ALA A 180 5.73 0.49 -7.61
CA ALA A 180 7.04 0.54 -8.26
C ALA A 180 7.34 1.92 -8.88
N SER A 181 6.34 2.54 -9.54
CA SER A 181 6.52 3.86 -10.16
C SER A 181 6.77 4.95 -9.13
N ILE A 182 6.03 4.97 -8.03
CA ILE A 182 6.23 5.95 -6.96
C ILE A 182 7.59 5.76 -6.31
N ILE A 183 8.01 4.53 -6.03
CA ILE A 183 9.36 4.25 -5.51
C ILE A 183 10.42 4.82 -6.45
N SER A 184 10.27 4.63 -7.77
CA SER A 184 11.21 5.17 -8.77
C SER A 184 11.20 6.70 -8.85
N GLU A 185 10.06 7.36 -8.65
CA GLU A 185 10.01 8.83 -8.58
C GLU A 185 10.78 9.36 -7.37
N PHE A 186 10.61 8.75 -6.19
CA PHE A 186 11.33 9.12 -4.99
C PHE A 186 12.84 8.86 -5.11
N GLU A 187 13.23 7.73 -5.70
CA GLU A 187 14.64 7.43 -5.97
C GLU A 187 15.30 8.48 -6.87
N ARG A 188 14.62 8.87 -7.95
CA ARG A 188 15.13 9.89 -8.87
C ARG A 188 15.28 11.25 -8.21
N SER A 189 14.39 11.61 -7.31
CA SER A 189 14.43 12.89 -6.62
C SER A 189 15.54 12.98 -5.57
N GLU A 190 15.91 11.86 -4.94
CA GLU A 190 17.04 11.81 -3.99
C GLU A 190 18.41 11.89 -4.67
N ASN A 191 18.51 11.57 -5.96
CA ASN A 191 19.77 11.58 -6.73
C ASN A 191 20.05 12.93 -7.44
N VAL A 192 19.26 13.97 -7.18
CA VAL A 192 19.41 15.32 -7.80
C VAL A 192 20.16 16.30 -6.91
N GLU A 193 20.78 15.84 -5.80
CA GLU A 193 21.68 16.67 -4.97
C GLU A 193 23.14 16.60 -5.42
#